data_ed468624329c9dc9c2324797a7d2386b
#
_entry.id   ed468624329c9dc9c2324797a7d2386b
#
_cell.length_a   1.000
_cell.length_b   1.000
_cell.length_c   1.000
_cell.angle_alpha   90.00
_cell.angle_beta   90.00
_cell.angle_gamma   90.00
#
_symmetry.space_group_name_H-M   'P 1'
#
loop_
_entity.id
_entity.type
_entity.pdbx_description
1 polymer ?
#
loop_
_entity_poly.entity_id
_entity_poly.type
_entity_poly.pdbx_seq_one_letter_code
_entity_poly.pdbx_strand_id
1 'polypeptide(L)'
;MVAGAVSFFGRPLKASAPDDEPDFVIRSDVRLVLLDVSVKDRDGGWVFGLSKDNFRIDENGAHQEITVFANNDVPVTVGILVDNSRSMTPKRAEVLSAALTFIGDSNSHDEIFVLNFNDTVKRGLPKDILFSDDIQELRGALFRGVPEGRTALNDAIVDGLRQLELGKRDKKTLIGISDGGDNASQHNRGQMLDMVENSLATIYTIGLFNSGDPDQDPGILKKLARLTGGVAYFPSRAQDLNTACQRIAKDIRTRYTVGYAPPDSNGGSLRRIHVRVSAPGRAGLSARTRLSYRYENGISQKR
;
A
#
# COMPACT_ATOMS: atom_id res chain seq x y z
N MET A 1 -48.24 -86.52 -8.36
CA MET A 1 -48.65 -85.11 -8.39
C MET A 1 -47.40 -84.28 -8.48
N VAL A 2 -47.15 -83.81 -9.66
CA VAL A 2 -45.90 -83.01 -10.02
C VAL A 2 -46.31 -81.59 -10.25
N ALA A 3 -45.83 -80.66 -9.42
CA ALA A 3 -46.04 -79.26 -9.54
C ALA A 3 -44.86 -78.65 -10.37
N GLY A 4 -45.13 -78.08 -11.57
CA GLY A 4 -44.18 -77.44 -12.41
C GLY A 4 -43.96 -75.98 -11.96
N ALA A 5 -42.72 -75.60 -11.77
CA ALA A 5 -42.30 -74.22 -11.54
C ALA A 5 -41.94 -73.58 -12.88
N VAL A 6 -42.61 -72.50 -13.22
CA VAL A 6 -42.29 -71.65 -14.38
C VAL A 6 -41.35 -70.54 -13.89
N SER A 7 -40.11 -70.52 -14.39
CA SER A 7 -39.13 -69.46 -14.16
C SER A 7 -39.29 -68.33 -15.19
N PHE A 8 -39.64 -67.13 -14.73
CA PHE A 8 -39.59 -65.93 -15.52
C PHE A 8 -38.19 -65.30 -15.43
N PHE A 9 -37.46 -65.31 -16.53
CA PHE A 9 -36.22 -64.52 -16.68
C PHE A 9 -36.59 -63.09 -17.10
N GLY A 10 -36.56 -62.22 -16.14
CA GLY A 10 -36.60 -60.75 -16.40
C GLY A 10 -35.22 -60.24 -16.84
N ARG A 11 -35.15 -59.66 -18.03
CA ARG A 11 -33.99 -58.90 -18.47
C ARG A 11 -33.80 -57.63 -17.63
N PRO A 12 -32.57 -57.31 -17.17
CA PRO A 12 -32.34 -56.01 -16.54
C PRO A 12 -32.39 -54.91 -17.58
N LEU A 13 -33.22 -53.90 -17.35
CA LEU A 13 -33.20 -52.61 -18.05
C LEU A 13 -31.87 -51.90 -17.70
N LYS A 14 -31.09 -51.62 -18.73
CA LYS A 14 -29.94 -50.69 -18.64
C LYS A 14 -30.46 -49.31 -18.29
N ALA A 15 -30.20 -48.82 -17.07
CA ALA A 15 -30.32 -47.41 -16.76
C ALA A 15 -29.28 -46.66 -17.61
N SER A 16 -29.70 -45.73 -18.46
CA SER A 16 -28.82 -44.77 -19.07
C SER A 16 -28.26 -43.84 -18.03
N ALA A 17 -26.92 -43.70 -18.03
CA ALA A 17 -26.25 -42.69 -17.24
C ALA A 17 -26.78 -41.29 -17.63
N PRO A 18 -26.88 -40.35 -16.68
CA PRO A 18 -27.19 -38.96 -17.01
C PRO A 18 -26.07 -38.40 -17.89
N ASP A 19 -26.46 -37.73 -18.98
CA ASP A 19 -25.54 -36.94 -19.79
C ASP A 19 -24.80 -35.94 -18.88
N ASP A 20 -23.46 -36.04 -18.82
CA ASP A 20 -22.60 -35.04 -18.29
C ASP A 20 -22.73 -33.79 -19.16
N GLU A 21 -23.62 -32.85 -18.77
CA GLU A 21 -23.56 -31.50 -19.33
C GLU A 21 -22.21 -30.89 -18.90
N PRO A 22 -21.42 -30.33 -19.84
CA PRO A 22 -20.18 -29.69 -19.49
C PRO A 22 -20.50 -28.50 -18.59
N ASP A 23 -20.04 -28.56 -17.35
CA ASP A 23 -20.12 -27.47 -16.37
C ASP A 23 -19.34 -26.28 -16.93
N PHE A 24 -20.04 -25.32 -17.53
CA PHE A 24 -19.48 -24.14 -18.16
C PHE A 24 -19.09 -23.17 -17.06
N VAL A 25 -17.93 -23.39 -16.45
CA VAL A 25 -17.35 -22.46 -15.46
C VAL A 25 -16.75 -21.28 -16.23
N ILE A 26 -17.51 -20.19 -16.36
CA ILE A 26 -16.99 -18.90 -16.82
C ILE A 26 -16.08 -18.35 -15.71
N ARG A 27 -14.79 -18.60 -15.84
CA ARG A 27 -13.78 -17.90 -15.02
C ARG A 27 -13.54 -16.54 -15.65
N SER A 28 -14.16 -15.51 -15.10
CA SER A 28 -13.86 -14.12 -15.45
C SER A 28 -12.79 -13.62 -14.48
N ASP A 29 -11.54 -13.61 -14.91
CA ASP A 29 -10.45 -12.92 -14.20
C ASP A 29 -10.61 -11.42 -14.43
N VAL A 30 -11.45 -10.77 -13.63
CA VAL A 30 -11.59 -9.31 -13.67
C VAL A 30 -10.39 -8.70 -12.96
N ARG A 31 -9.48 -8.16 -13.74
CA ARG A 31 -8.37 -7.37 -13.21
C ARG A 31 -8.90 -6.00 -12.79
N LEU A 32 -8.71 -5.66 -11.53
CA LEU A 32 -9.11 -4.36 -10.98
C LEU A 32 -7.86 -3.54 -10.64
N VAL A 33 -7.88 -2.28 -11.04
CA VAL A 33 -6.94 -1.27 -10.54
C VAL A 33 -7.63 -0.51 -9.42
N LEU A 34 -7.13 -0.67 -8.21
CA LEU A 34 -7.62 0.05 -7.02
C LEU A 34 -6.71 1.25 -6.75
N LEU A 35 -7.32 2.41 -6.62
CA LEU A 35 -6.66 3.67 -6.34
C LEU A 35 -7.12 4.21 -4.99
N ASP A 36 -6.17 4.50 -4.12
CA ASP A 36 -6.43 5.27 -2.91
C ASP A 36 -6.32 6.77 -3.23
N VAL A 37 -7.43 7.49 -3.13
CA VAL A 37 -7.55 8.89 -3.50
C VAL A 37 -7.79 9.76 -2.28
N SER A 38 -6.84 10.64 -1.95
CA SER A 38 -7.03 11.70 -0.96
C SER A 38 -7.62 12.93 -1.66
N VAL A 39 -8.69 13.49 -1.10
CA VAL A 39 -9.33 14.70 -1.64
C VAL A 39 -9.22 15.82 -0.64
N LYS A 40 -8.73 16.97 -1.12
CA LYS A 40 -8.59 18.19 -0.34
C LYS A 40 -9.31 19.37 -1.01
N ASP A 41 -9.78 20.28 -0.17
CA ASP A 41 -10.28 21.58 -0.61
C ASP A 41 -9.13 22.57 -0.87
N ARG A 42 -9.49 23.80 -1.22
CA ARG A 42 -8.53 24.89 -1.50
C ARG A 42 -7.67 25.25 -0.29
N ASP A 43 -8.21 25.08 0.92
CA ASP A 43 -7.52 25.43 2.18
C ASP A 43 -6.70 24.25 2.72
N GLY A 44 -6.69 23.13 2.01
CA GLY A 44 -5.95 21.91 2.37
C GLY A 44 -6.68 21.01 3.36
N GLY A 45 -7.95 21.28 3.65
CA GLY A 45 -8.84 20.46 4.46
C GLY A 45 -9.22 19.17 3.73
N TRP A 46 -9.39 18.06 4.46
CA TRP A 46 -9.90 16.82 3.88
C TRP A 46 -11.38 16.93 3.56
N VAL A 47 -11.78 16.44 2.41
CA VAL A 47 -13.15 16.50 1.92
C VAL A 47 -13.81 15.13 2.07
N PHE A 48 -14.92 15.10 2.79
CA PHE A 48 -15.72 13.90 3.07
C PHE A 48 -17.06 13.94 2.34
N GLY A 49 -17.72 12.77 2.26
CA GLY A 49 -19.09 12.66 1.77
C GLY A 49 -19.23 12.84 0.26
N LEU A 50 -18.15 12.60 -0.50
CA LEU A 50 -18.24 12.52 -1.95
C LEU A 50 -18.79 11.17 -2.38
N SER A 51 -19.57 11.16 -3.47
CA SER A 51 -20.07 9.96 -4.13
C SER A 51 -19.18 9.57 -5.33
N LYS A 52 -19.39 8.39 -5.88
CA LYS A 52 -18.74 7.89 -7.09
C LYS A 52 -18.81 8.92 -8.24
N ASP A 53 -19.95 9.58 -8.41
CA ASP A 53 -20.21 10.51 -9.51
C ASP A 53 -19.38 11.80 -9.44
N ASN A 54 -18.78 12.07 -8.28
CA ASN A 54 -17.87 13.19 -8.11
C ASN A 54 -16.47 12.92 -8.68
N PHE A 55 -16.15 11.67 -9.03
CA PHE A 55 -14.83 11.24 -9.48
C PHE A 55 -14.82 10.94 -10.97
N ARG A 56 -13.75 11.30 -11.63
CA ARG A 56 -13.43 10.89 -12.99
C ARG A 56 -12.01 10.37 -13.05
N ILE A 57 -11.84 9.18 -13.61
CA ILE A 57 -10.53 8.54 -13.82
C ILE A 57 -10.23 8.54 -15.31
N ASP A 58 -9.03 8.97 -15.66
CA ASP A 58 -8.49 8.84 -17.01
C ASP A 58 -7.17 8.02 -16.93
N GLU A 59 -7.08 6.92 -17.69
CA GLU A 59 -5.86 6.12 -17.87
C GLU A 59 -5.29 6.39 -19.25
N ASN A 60 -4.03 6.81 -19.34
CA ASN A 60 -3.38 7.21 -20.60
C ASN A 60 -4.23 8.21 -21.43
N GLY A 61 -5.02 9.05 -20.75
CA GLY A 61 -5.93 10.01 -21.35
C GLY A 61 -7.31 9.46 -21.74
N ALA A 62 -7.52 8.15 -21.67
CA ALA A 62 -8.82 7.53 -21.93
C ALA A 62 -9.64 7.43 -20.63
N HIS A 63 -10.93 7.81 -20.69
CA HIS A 63 -11.85 7.70 -19.57
C HIS A 63 -12.09 6.25 -19.15
N GLN A 64 -12.06 6.00 -17.83
CA GLN A 64 -12.33 4.70 -17.23
C GLN A 64 -13.60 4.72 -16.39
N GLU A 65 -14.45 3.71 -16.55
CA GLU A 65 -15.65 3.57 -15.74
C GLU A 65 -15.29 3.06 -14.34
N ILE A 66 -15.75 3.78 -13.30
CA ILE A 66 -15.53 3.37 -11.92
C ILE A 66 -16.47 2.22 -11.58
N THR A 67 -15.91 1.06 -11.27
CA THR A 67 -16.64 -0.15 -10.89
C THR A 67 -16.63 -0.42 -9.40
N VAL A 68 -15.62 0.10 -8.69
CA VAL A 68 -15.49 -0.01 -7.23
C VAL A 68 -15.39 1.39 -6.62
N PHE A 69 -16.18 1.63 -5.58
CA PHE A 69 -16.12 2.87 -4.81
C PHE A 69 -16.38 2.60 -3.34
N ALA A 70 -15.47 3.03 -2.48
CA ALA A 70 -15.60 2.96 -1.03
C ALA A 70 -14.99 4.20 -0.37
N ASN A 71 -15.59 4.65 0.72
CA ASN A 71 -15.13 5.80 1.50
C ASN A 71 -15.09 5.50 3.02
N ASN A 72 -15.03 4.22 3.37
CA ASN A 72 -15.00 3.77 4.75
C ASN A 72 -13.56 3.75 5.27
N ASP A 73 -13.42 4.03 6.57
CA ASP A 73 -12.20 3.71 7.29
C ASP A 73 -12.09 2.19 7.40
N VAL A 74 -11.16 1.62 6.65
CA VAL A 74 -10.88 0.18 6.65
C VAL A 74 -9.47 -0.06 7.20
N PRO A 75 -9.24 -1.17 7.90
CA PRO A 75 -7.92 -1.55 8.36
C PRO A 75 -6.91 -1.62 7.21
N VAL A 76 -5.67 -1.23 7.48
CA VAL A 76 -4.58 -1.18 6.49
C VAL A 76 -3.38 -1.99 6.96
N THR A 77 -2.53 -2.43 6.02
CA THR A 77 -1.19 -2.92 6.36
C THR A 77 -0.21 -1.77 6.27
N VAL A 78 0.52 -1.49 7.36
CA VAL A 78 1.45 -0.35 7.48
C VAL A 78 2.85 -0.83 7.81
N GLY A 79 3.83 -0.41 7.01
CA GLY A 79 5.24 -0.52 7.33
C GLY A 79 5.80 0.82 7.81
N ILE A 80 6.51 0.82 8.95
CA ILE A 80 7.24 1.96 9.46
C ILE A 80 8.73 1.69 9.28
N LEU A 81 9.39 2.45 8.42
CA LEU A 81 10.83 2.38 8.17
C LEU A 81 11.52 3.47 8.98
N VAL A 82 12.38 3.07 9.90
CA VAL A 82 13.08 3.98 10.79
C VAL A 82 14.58 3.97 10.48
N ASP A 83 15.06 5.10 10.02
CA ASP A 83 16.47 5.33 9.79
C ASP A 83 17.19 5.43 11.14
N ASN A 84 18.12 4.52 11.36
CA ASN A 84 19.01 4.48 12.50
C ASN A 84 20.48 4.69 12.09
N SER A 85 20.72 5.40 10.99
CA SER A 85 22.07 5.85 10.63
C SER A 85 22.61 6.87 11.64
N ARG A 86 23.92 7.08 11.61
CA ARG A 86 24.58 7.99 12.56
C ARG A 86 24.05 9.42 12.47
N SER A 87 23.66 9.90 11.28
CA SER A 87 23.08 11.24 11.07
C SER A 87 21.77 11.46 11.83
N MET A 88 21.04 10.37 12.12
CA MET A 88 19.75 10.40 12.84
C MET A 88 19.87 10.36 14.36
N THR A 89 21.08 10.14 14.91
CA THR A 89 21.30 10.06 16.35
C THR A 89 20.71 11.24 17.15
N PRO A 90 20.90 12.51 16.74
CA PRO A 90 20.39 13.66 17.50
C PRO A 90 18.86 13.75 17.51
N LYS A 91 18.17 13.11 16.55
CA LYS A 91 16.71 13.22 16.34
C LYS A 91 15.95 11.97 16.76
N ARG A 92 16.68 10.96 17.27
CA ARG A 92 16.11 9.66 17.60
C ARG A 92 14.92 9.74 18.55
N ALA A 93 15.02 10.53 19.63
CA ALA A 93 13.96 10.64 20.62
C ALA A 93 12.66 11.17 20.01
N GLU A 94 12.77 12.19 19.14
CA GLU A 94 11.65 12.79 18.42
C GLU A 94 11.05 11.82 17.40
N VAL A 95 11.88 11.05 16.67
CA VAL A 95 11.44 10.03 15.73
C VAL A 95 10.64 8.95 16.43
N LEU A 96 11.14 8.43 17.55
CA LEU A 96 10.44 7.40 18.33
C LEU A 96 9.11 7.93 18.89
N SER A 97 9.09 9.15 19.40
CA SER A 97 7.88 9.81 19.90
C SER A 97 6.83 9.96 18.80
N ALA A 98 7.23 10.41 17.61
CA ALA A 98 6.34 10.61 16.48
C ALA A 98 5.80 9.30 15.90
N ALA A 99 6.65 8.27 15.80
CA ALA A 99 6.22 6.94 15.37
C ALA A 99 5.21 6.34 16.36
N LEU A 100 5.41 6.53 17.67
CA LEU A 100 4.44 6.11 18.69
C LEU A 100 3.13 6.90 18.60
N THR A 101 3.18 8.19 18.30
CA THR A 101 1.98 9.01 18.05
C THR A 101 1.20 8.44 16.86
N PHE A 102 1.89 8.11 15.75
CA PHE A 102 1.26 7.47 14.60
C PHE A 102 0.59 6.14 14.97
N ILE A 103 1.29 5.27 15.71
CA ILE A 103 0.77 3.96 16.15
C ILE A 103 -0.47 4.17 17.04
N GLY A 104 -0.44 5.14 17.96
CA GLY A 104 -1.58 5.46 18.82
C GLY A 104 -2.81 5.98 18.08
N ASP A 105 -2.61 6.66 16.94
CA ASP A 105 -3.67 7.19 16.08
C ASP A 105 -4.12 6.16 15.02
N SER A 106 -3.53 4.96 14.98
CA SER A 106 -3.84 3.89 14.03
C SER A 106 -5.11 3.14 14.45
N ASN A 107 -5.73 2.45 13.48
CA ASN A 107 -6.89 1.58 13.75
C ASN A 107 -6.42 0.32 14.49
N SER A 108 -7.17 -0.12 15.50
CA SER A 108 -6.86 -1.31 16.31
C SER A 108 -6.85 -2.63 15.52
N HIS A 109 -7.23 -2.61 14.26
CA HIS A 109 -7.20 -3.78 13.36
C HIS A 109 -6.17 -3.62 12.23
N ASP A 110 -5.33 -2.58 12.29
CA ASP A 110 -4.23 -2.42 11.34
C ASP A 110 -3.17 -3.52 11.57
N GLU A 111 -2.53 -3.92 10.49
CA GLU A 111 -1.37 -4.79 10.52
C GLU A 111 -0.12 -3.92 10.42
N ILE A 112 0.60 -3.71 11.53
CA ILE A 112 1.75 -2.82 11.55
C ILE A 112 3.04 -3.62 11.71
N PHE A 113 4.08 -3.26 10.95
CA PHE A 113 5.43 -3.73 11.16
C PHE A 113 6.44 -2.58 11.19
N VAL A 114 7.60 -2.84 11.77
CA VAL A 114 8.70 -1.88 11.87
C VAL A 114 9.95 -2.51 11.24
N LEU A 115 10.60 -1.78 10.33
CA LEU A 115 11.96 -2.06 9.88
C LEU A 115 12.89 -0.95 10.38
N ASN A 116 13.92 -1.35 11.06
CA ASN A 116 15.02 -0.47 11.47
C ASN A 116 16.17 -0.64 10.47
N PHE A 117 16.69 0.44 9.91
CA PHE A 117 17.78 0.33 8.95
C PHE A 117 18.93 1.30 9.27
N ASN A 118 20.12 0.84 8.99
CA ASN A 118 21.39 1.57 8.96
C ASN A 118 22.24 0.99 7.82
N ASP A 119 23.39 0.37 8.08
CA ASP A 119 24.15 -0.39 7.05
C ASP A 119 23.35 -1.57 6.47
N THR A 120 22.36 -2.06 7.21
CA THR A 120 21.49 -3.19 6.83
C THR A 120 20.07 -2.96 7.33
N VAL A 121 19.12 -3.66 6.75
CA VAL A 121 17.71 -3.65 7.17
C VAL A 121 17.47 -4.76 8.19
N LYS A 122 16.82 -4.42 9.30
CA LYS A 122 16.49 -5.35 10.39
C LYS A 122 15.01 -5.24 10.77
N ARG A 123 14.34 -6.38 10.93
CA ARG A 123 12.97 -6.41 11.44
C ARG A 123 12.95 -5.98 12.90
N GLY A 124 12.04 -5.07 13.24
CA GLY A 124 11.84 -4.59 14.60
C GLY A 124 11.03 -5.56 15.45
N LEU A 125 10.02 -6.23 14.89
CA LEU A 125 9.22 -7.24 15.59
C LEU A 125 10.01 -8.54 15.81
N PRO A 126 9.62 -9.37 16.79
CA PRO A 126 10.14 -10.73 16.97
C PRO A 126 10.07 -11.54 15.68
N LYS A 127 10.98 -12.54 15.55
CA LYS A 127 11.13 -13.30 14.29
C LYS A 127 9.84 -13.98 13.83
N ASP A 128 9.01 -14.43 14.76
CA ASP A 128 7.78 -15.18 14.50
C ASP A 128 6.55 -14.29 14.32
N ILE A 129 6.69 -12.97 14.52
CA ILE A 129 5.62 -11.97 14.39
C ILE A 129 5.86 -11.14 13.13
N LEU A 130 4.98 -11.30 12.13
CA LEU A 130 5.06 -10.53 10.88
C LEU A 130 4.50 -9.13 11.03
N PHE A 131 3.37 -9.02 11.73
CA PHE A 131 2.61 -7.79 11.97
C PHE A 131 2.07 -7.80 13.39
N SER A 132 1.85 -6.64 13.96
CA SER A 132 1.24 -6.47 15.27
C SER A 132 0.31 -5.26 15.27
N ASP A 133 -0.70 -5.28 16.13
CA ASP A 133 -1.54 -4.15 16.54
C ASP A 133 -1.31 -3.78 18.02
N ASP A 134 -0.45 -4.53 18.71
CA ASP A 134 -0.08 -4.25 20.10
C ASP A 134 0.93 -3.12 20.20
N ILE A 135 0.54 -2.06 20.89
CA ILE A 135 1.36 -0.86 21.09
C ILE A 135 2.70 -1.17 21.81
N GLN A 136 2.72 -2.13 22.74
CA GLN A 136 3.93 -2.45 23.49
C GLN A 136 4.94 -3.23 22.63
N GLU A 137 4.44 -4.16 21.81
CA GLU A 137 5.27 -4.86 20.82
C GLU A 137 5.86 -3.90 19.80
N LEU A 138 5.03 -2.99 19.24
CA LEU A 138 5.45 -2.00 18.27
C LEU A 138 6.42 -0.97 18.87
N ARG A 139 6.20 -0.57 20.13
CA ARG A 139 7.15 0.24 20.88
C ARG A 139 8.49 -0.48 21.02
N GLY A 140 8.47 -1.75 21.45
CA GLY A 140 9.68 -2.57 21.52
C GLY A 140 10.39 -2.68 20.18
N ALA A 141 9.63 -2.83 19.09
CA ALA A 141 10.16 -2.90 17.73
C ALA A 141 10.89 -1.61 17.31
N LEU A 142 10.34 -0.44 17.63
CA LEU A 142 10.96 0.86 17.37
C LEU A 142 12.27 1.05 18.15
N PHE A 143 12.29 0.62 19.41
CA PHE A 143 13.44 0.81 20.29
C PHE A 143 14.62 -0.14 20.02
N ARG A 144 14.41 -1.24 19.25
CA ARG A 144 15.48 -2.18 18.90
C ARG A 144 16.52 -1.61 17.93
N GLY A 145 16.19 -0.59 17.14
CA GLY A 145 17.14 0.07 16.29
C GLY A 145 18.24 0.75 17.11
N VAL A 146 19.50 0.63 16.71
CA VAL A 146 20.64 1.32 17.31
C VAL A 146 21.16 2.33 16.32
N PRO A 147 21.31 3.64 16.71
CA PRO A 147 21.78 4.68 15.79
C PRO A 147 23.30 4.56 15.59
N GLU A 148 23.68 3.94 14.49
CA GLU A 148 25.07 3.73 14.10
C GLU A 148 25.20 3.48 12.59
N GLY A 149 26.40 3.58 12.05
CA GLY A 149 26.69 3.18 10.68
C GLY A 149 26.20 4.17 9.63
N ARG A 150 26.02 3.63 8.43
CA ARG A 150 25.61 4.30 7.18
C ARG A 150 24.10 4.15 6.95
N THR A 151 23.63 4.36 5.72
CA THR A 151 22.20 4.39 5.39
C THR A 151 21.90 3.51 4.19
N ALA A 152 21.07 2.46 4.38
CA ALA A 152 20.59 1.57 3.32
C ALA A 152 19.08 1.86 3.03
N LEU A 153 18.77 3.06 2.57
CA LEU A 153 17.38 3.50 2.33
C LEU A 153 16.71 2.72 1.20
N ASN A 154 17.43 2.50 0.07
CA ASN A 154 16.84 1.77 -1.04
C ASN A 154 16.47 0.34 -0.63
N ASP A 155 17.35 -0.36 0.12
CA ASP A 155 17.07 -1.69 0.64
C ASP A 155 15.90 -1.67 1.63
N ALA A 156 15.80 -0.66 2.50
CA ALA A 156 14.69 -0.52 3.42
C ALA A 156 13.33 -0.35 2.71
N ILE A 157 13.29 0.44 1.64
CA ILE A 157 12.08 0.58 0.81
C ILE A 157 11.74 -0.75 0.13
N VAL A 158 12.72 -1.43 -0.48
CA VAL A 158 12.52 -2.71 -1.16
C VAL A 158 11.98 -3.77 -0.19
N ASP A 159 12.61 -3.94 0.96
CA ASP A 159 12.20 -4.91 1.97
C ASP A 159 10.86 -4.54 2.62
N GLY A 160 10.61 -3.25 2.82
CA GLY A 160 9.32 -2.76 3.28
C GLY A 160 8.19 -3.10 2.32
N LEU A 161 8.38 -2.89 1.01
CA LEU A 161 7.41 -3.27 -0.01
C LEU A 161 7.18 -4.77 -0.05
N ARG A 162 8.24 -5.59 0.01
CA ARG A 162 8.12 -7.06 0.07
C ARG A 162 7.35 -7.51 1.31
N GLN A 163 7.59 -6.91 2.47
CA GLN A 163 6.87 -7.27 3.68
C GLN A 163 5.40 -6.85 3.64
N LEU A 164 5.06 -5.70 3.02
CA LEU A 164 3.68 -5.29 2.79
C LEU A 164 2.86 -6.34 2.01
N GLU A 165 3.50 -7.05 1.04
CA GLU A 165 2.81 -8.09 0.26
C GLU A 165 2.35 -9.28 1.12
N LEU A 166 2.96 -9.51 2.28
CA LEU A 166 2.56 -10.56 3.22
C LEU A 166 1.34 -10.18 4.07
N GLY A 167 0.97 -8.91 4.09
CA GLY A 167 -0.19 -8.40 4.81
C GLY A 167 -1.51 -8.76 4.12
N LYS A 168 -2.56 -8.91 4.91
CA LYS A 168 -3.88 -9.35 4.46
C LYS A 168 -4.82 -8.19 4.11
N ARG A 169 -4.45 -6.94 4.43
CA ARG A 169 -5.27 -5.76 4.15
C ARG A 169 -5.10 -5.32 2.70
N ASP A 170 -6.19 -4.91 2.07
CA ASP A 170 -6.16 -4.42 0.69
C ASP A 170 -5.39 -3.11 0.55
N LYS A 171 -5.53 -2.21 1.53
CA LYS A 171 -4.77 -0.95 1.57
C LYS A 171 -3.40 -1.17 2.20
N LYS A 172 -2.36 -0.76 1.50
CA LYS A 172 -0.97 -0.91 1.91
C LYS A 172 -0.26 0.42 1.96
N THR A 173 0.42 0.69 3.07
CA THR A 173 1.08 1.98 3.30
C THR A 173 2.48 1.77 3.85
N LEU A 174 3.45 2.51 3.33
CA LEU A 174 4.80 2.58 3.84
C LEU A 174 5.10 4.00 4.34
N ILE A 175 5.70 4.11 5.52
CA ILE A 175 6.10 5.40 6.12
C ILE A 175 7.61 5.34 6.34
N GLY A 176 8.36 6.12 5.56
CA GLY A 176 9.81 6.22 5.72
C GLY A 176 10.19 7.47 6.50
N ILE A 177 10.98 7.31 7.57
CA ILE A 177 11.51 8.41 8.38
C ILE A 177 13.04 8.38 8.24
N SER A 178 13.61 9.34 7.48
CA SER A 178 15.03 9.38 7.10
C SER A 178 15.42 10.78 6.65
N ASP A 179 16.71 11.05 6.48
CA ASP A 179 17.22 12.23 5.78
C ASP A 179 17.33 12.02 4.25
N GLY A 180 17.01 10.81 3.76
CA GLY A 180 16.99 10.47 2.34
C GLY A 180 18.34 10.05 1.78
N GLY A 181 19.39 10.02 2.58
CA GLY A 181 20.68 9.50 2.19
C GLY A 181 20.62 8.01 1.85
N ASP A 182 21.51 7.56 0.96
CA ASP A 182 21.69 6.14 0.64
C ASP A 182 23.14 5.89 0.21
N ASN A 183 23.91 5.26 1.09
CA ASN A 183 25.32 4.98 0.87
C ASN A 183 25.74 3.58 1.32
N ALA A 184 24.76 2.70 1.63
CA ALA A 184 25.00 1.32 2.07
C ALA A 184 24.12 0.27 1.38
N SER A 185 23.09 0.67 0.62
CA SER A 185 22.19 -0.28 -0.03
C SER A 185 22.88 -1.16 -1.08
N GLN A 186 22.40 -2.38 -1.20
CA GLN A 186 22.73 -3.31 -2.29
C GLN A 186 21.90 -3.01 -3.55
N HIS A 187 20.62 -2.62 -3.36
CA HIS A 187 19.77 -2.18 -4.47
C HIS A 187 20.12 -0.75 -4.86
N ASN A 188 20.34 -0.52 -6.14
CA ASN A 188 20.50 0.84 -6.65
C ASN A 188 19.14 1.55 -6.74
N ARG A 189 19.19 2.88 -6.90
CA ARG A 189 17.99 3.74 -6.98
C ARG A 189 17.01 3.32 -8.09
N GLY A 190 17.51 2.83 -9.24
CA GLY A 190 16.67 2.37 -10.35
C GLY A 190 15.85 1.15 -9.95
N GLN A 191 16.50 0.14 -9.39
CA GLN A 191 15.86 -1.09 -8.91
C GLN A 191 14.79 -0.81 -7.85
N MET A 192 15.10 0.07 -6.89
CA MET A 192 14.13 0.48 -5.87
C MET A 192 12.92 1.19 -6.50
N LEU A 193 13.13 2.13 -7.43
CA LEU A 193 12.05 2.85 -8.09
C LEU A 193 11.19 1.92 -8.96
N ASP A 194 11.78 0.94 -9.63
CA ASP A 194 11.04 -0.08 -10.37
C ASP A 194 10.11 -0.87 -9.45
N MET A 195 10.57 -1.24 -8.25
CA MET A 195 9.71 -1.91 -7.26
C MET A 195 8.59 -1.00 -6.75
N VAL A 196 8.87 0.28 -6.52
CA VAL A 196 7.86 1.26 -6.12
C VAL A 196 6.76 1.43 -7.18
N GLU A 197 7.13 1.46 -8.47
CA GLU A 197 6.18 1.56 -9.58
C GLU A 197 5.33 0.30 -9.76
N ASN A 198 5.90 -0.88 -9.44
CA ASN A 198 5.20 -2.16 -9.49
C ASN A 198 4.30 -2.39 -8.26
N SER A 199 4.59 -1.76 -7.13
CA SER A 199 3.79 -1.88 -5.91
C SER A 199 2.56 -0.98 -5.97
N LEU A 200 1.45 -1.43 -5.35
CA LEU A 200 0.25 -0.61 -5.15
C LEU A 200 0.29 0.19 -3.84
N ALA A 201 1.33 0.05 -3.04
CA ALA A 201 1.44 0.74 -1.76
C ALA A 201 1.53 2.27 -1.93
N THR A 202 0.95 2.99 -0.97
CA THR A 202 1.17 4.43 -0.82
C THR A 202 2.38 4.66 0.08
N ILE A 203 3.32 5.50 -0.34
CA ILE A 203 4.53 5.81 0.44
C ILE A 203 4.44 7.24 0.96
N TYR A 204 4.49 7.40 2.27
CA TYR A 204 4.71 8.68 2.94
C TYR A 204 6.17 8.76 3.37
N THR A 205 6.73 9.96 3.34
CA THR A 205 8.09 10.17 3.81
C THR A 205 8.14 11.34 4.77
N ILE A 206 8.98 11.23 5.80
CA ILE A 206 9.29 12.29 6.74
C ILE A 206 10.81 12.51 6.68
N GLY A 207 11.20 13.65 6.13
CA GLY A 207 12.60 14.01 5.96
C GLY A 207 13.11 14.85 7.13
N LEU A 208 14.17 14.40 7.78
CA LEU A 208 14.80 15.07 8.92
C LEU A 208 16.26 15.41 8.59
N PHE A 209 16.54 16.67 8.35
CA PHE A 209 17.83 17.11 7.84
C PHE A 209 18.71 17.71 8.93
N ASN A 210 20.03 17.56 8.79
CA ASN A 210 21.05 18.23 9.56
C ASN A 210 21.76 19.27 8.68
N SER A 211 22.06 20.44 9.22
CA SER A 211 22.80 21.43 8.48
C SER A 211 24.19 20.92 8.10
N GLY A 212 24.55 21.00 6.81
CA GLY A 212 25.88 20.66 6.33
C GLY A 212 26.14 19.17 6.06
N ASP A 213 25.15 18.30 6.17
CA ASP A 213 25.29 16.89 5.80
C ASP A 213 25.09 16.73 4.28
N PRO A 214 26.14 16.32 3.51
CA PRO A 214 26.09 16.24 2.07
C PRO A 214 25.32 15.02 1.55
N ASP A 215 25.08 14.01 2.39
CA ASP A 215 24.46 12.74 1.98
C ASP A 215 22.93 12.81 1.92
N GLN A 216 22.33 13.92 2.39
CA GLN A 216 20.88 14.11 2.42
C GLN A 216 20.29 14.24 1.01
N ASP A 217 19.17 13.52 0.79
CA ASP A 217 18.44 13.61 -0.47
C ASP A 217 16.92 13.85 -0.28
N PRO A 218 16.51 15.11 -0.07
CA PRO A 218 15.09 15.44 -0.01
C PRO A 218 14.35 15.17 -1.33
N GLY A 219 15.09 15.08 -2.44
CA GLY A 219 14.55 14.82 -3.77
C GLY A 219 13.98 13.41 -3.89
N ILE A 220 14.69 12.40 -3.38
CA ILE A 220 14.21 11.01 -3.40
C ILE A 220 12.97 10.85 -2.52
N LEU A 221 12.94 11.47 -1.33
CA LEU A 221 11.79 11.41 -0.43
C LEU A 221 10.54 12.01 -1.08
N LYS A 222 10.66 13.18 -1.72
CA LYS A 222 9.58 13.80 -2.52
C LYS A 222 9.13 12.91 -3.67
N LYS A 223 10.08 12.28 -4.37
CA LYS A 223 9.80 11.43 -5.53
C LYS A 223 9.00 10.21 -5.13
N LEU A 224 9.40 9.49 -4.07
CA LEU A 224 8.71 8.32 -3.55
C LEU A 224 7.25 8.63 -3.18
N ALA A 225 7.04 9.67 -2.38
CA ALA A 225 5.71 10.11 -2.01
C ALA A 225 4.86 10.49 -3.22
N ARG A 226 5.39 11.30 -4.14
CA ARG A 226 4.65 11.77 -5.32
C ARG A 226 4.25 10.63 -6.25
N LEU A 227 5.13 9.67 -6.53
CA LEU A 227 4.85 8.54 -7.43
C LEU A 227 3.69 7.68 -6.93
N THR A 228 3.60 7.51 -5.61
CA THR A 228 2.65 6.60 -4.97
C THR A 228 1.38 7.27 -4.43
N GLY A 229 1.28 8.60 -4.57
CA GLY A 229 0.16 9.37 -4.04
C GLY A 229 0.21 9.63 -2.53
N GLY A 230 1.38 9.48 -1.90
CA GLY A 230 1.63 9.91 -0.53
C GLY A 230 2.04 11.39 -0.43
N VAL A 231 2.56 11.78 0.73
CA VAL A 231 3.08 13.14 1.01
C VAL A 231 4.46 13.02 1.64
N ALA A 232 5.37 13.91 1.22
CA ALA A 232 6.64 14.11 1.90
C ALA A 232 6.52 15.29 2.86
N TYR A 233 6.86 15.07 4.13
CA TYR A 233 6.90 16.10 5.17
C TYR A 233 8.34 16.40 5.53
N PHE A 234 8.65 17.67 5.77
CA PHE A 234 9.99 18.13 6.15
C PHE A 234 9.89 19.01 7.40
N PRO A 235 9.63 18.40 8.57
CA PRO A 235 9.50 19.15 9.82
C PRO A 235 10.85 19.76 10.24
N SER A 236 10.82 21.00 10.69
CA SER A 236 12.00 21.69 11.22
C SER A 236 12.09 21.65 12.75
N ARG A 237 11.01 21.26 13.44
CA ARG A 237 10.91 21.15 14.90
C ARG A 237 10.24 19.83 15.29
N ALA A 238 10.55 19.33 16.49
CA ALA A 238 9.96 18.10 17.03
C ALA A 238 8.42 18.10 17.04
N GLN A 239 7.80 19.24 17.36
CA GLN A 239 6.34 19.38 17.35
C GLN A 239 5.74 19.21 15.94
N ASP A 240 6.45 19.70 14.92
CA ASP A 240 6.01 19.57 13.52
C ASP A 240 6.09 18.11 13.05
N LEU A 241 7.00 17.31 13.63
CA LEU A 241 7.13 15.87 13.36
C LEU A 241 5.90 15.08 13.86
N ASN A 242 5.47 15.31 15.10
CA ASN A 242 4.22 14.72 15.61
C ASN A 242 3.01 15.13 14.75
N THR A 243 2.93 16.40 14.37
CA THR A 243 1.88 16.90 13.47
C THR A 243 1.91 16.20 12.12
N ALA A 244 3.10 15.93 11.56
CA ALA A 244 3.22 15.17 10.31
C ALA A 244 2.68 13.75 10.46
N CYS A 245 3.02 13.04 11.54
CA CYS A 245 2.52 11.71 11.83
C CYS A 245 0.99 11.68 11.98
N GLN A 246 0.39 12.61 12.71
CA GLN A 246 -1.05 12.75 12.85
C GLN A 246 -1.75 13.03 11.50
N ARG A 247 -1.13 13.87 10.66
CA ARG A 247 -1.65 14.14 9.30
C ARG A 247 -1.58 12.92 8.40
N ILE A 248 -0.52 12.10 8.53
CA ILE A 248 -0.40 10.84 7.79
C ILE A 248 -1.50 9.87 8.25
N ALA A 249 -1.66 9.64 9.55
CA ALA A 249 -2.71 8.78 10.09
C ALA A 249 -4.09 9.23 9.60
N LYS A 250 -4.40 10.53 9.68
CA LYS A 250 -5.66 11.08 9.18
C LYS A 250 -5.83 10.91 7.67
N ASP A 251 -4.78 11.13 6.87
CA ASP A 251 -4.85 10.98 5.41
C ASP A 251 -5.16 9.53 5.02
N ILE A 252 -4.54 8.54 5.70
CA ILE A 252 -4.80 7.12 5.48
C ILE A 252 -6.27 6.77 5.73
N ARG A 253 -6.86 7.28 6.82
CA ARG A 253 -8.26 7.01 7.22
C ARG A 253 -9.30 7.68 6.31
N THR A 254 -8.94 8.78 5.66
CA THR A 254 -9.89 9.62 4.90
C THR A 254 -9.85 9.41 3.39
N ARG A 255 -9.06 8.45 2.90
CA ARG A 255 -8.95 8.17 1.46
C ARG A 255 -10.16 7.42 0.93
N TYR A 256 -10.59 7.84 -0.26
CA TYR A 256 -11.54 7.09 -1.07
C TYR A 256 -10.80 5.97 -1.79
N THR A 257 -11.38 4.77 -1.80
CA THR A 257 -10.96 3.70 -2.69
C THR A 257 -11.79 3.75 -3.94
N VAL A 258 -11.13 3.95 -5.08
CA VAL A 258 -11.79 4.06 -6.38
C VAL A 258 -11.16 3.03 -7.31
N GLY A 259 -11.98 2.14 -7.89
CA GLY A 259 -11.48 1.06 -8.73
C GLY A 259 -12.13 1.02 -10.10
N TYR A 260 -11.38 0.53 -11.09
CA TYR A 260 -11.85 0.31 -12.45
C TYR A 260 -11.19 -0.94 -13.05
N ALA A 261 -11.84 -1.54 -14.05
CA ALA A 261 -11.25 -2.61 -14.85
C ALA A 261 -10.50 -2.00 -16.03
N PRO A 262 -9.16 -2.10 -16.09
CA PRO A 262 -8.39 -1.55 -17.20
C PRO A 262 -8.70 -2.33 -18.48
N PRO A 263 -8.78 -1.66 -19.65
CA PRO A 263 -8.97 -2.35 -20.90
C PRO A 263 -7.77 -3.25 -21.22
N ASP A 264 -8.05 -4.45 -21.74
CA ASP A 264 -7.04 -5.33 -22.31
C ASP A 264 -6.47 -4.66 -23.57
N SER A 265 -5.37 -3.97 -23.42
CA SER A 265 -4.69 -3.35 -24.55
C SER A 265 -3.24 -3.79 -24.59
N ASN A 266 -2.72 -3.97 -25.80
CA ASN A 266 -1.30 -4.15 -26.10
C ASN A 266 -0.47 -2.87 -25.82
N GLY A 267 -1.02 -1.91 -25.07
CA GLY A 267 -0.37 -0.68 -24.67
C GLY A 267 0.70 -0.97 -23.62
N GLY A 268 1.83 -0.28 -23.73
CA GLY A 268 3.05 -0.49 -22.96
C GLY A 268 2.86 -0.65 -21.44
N SER A 269 3.88 -1.23 -20.81
CA SER A 269 3.85 -1.65 -19.41
C SER A 269 3.53 -0.53 -18.39
N LEU A 270 3.86 0.73 -18.66
CA LEU A 270 3.60 1.88 -17.77
C LEU A 270 2.32 2.60 -18.17
N ARG A 271 1.32 2.59 -17.28
CA ARG A 271 0.04 3.28 -17.46
C ARG A 271 -0.05 4.49 -16.54
N ARG A 272 -0.36 5.65 -17.12
CA ARG A 272 -0.50 6.92 -16.39
C ARG A 272 -1.93 7.10 -15.93
N ILE A 273 -2.10 7.54 -14.68
CA ILE A 273 -3.41 7.77 -14.07
C ILE A 273 -3.59 9.25 -13.79
N HIS A 274 -4.78 9.74 -14.09
CA HIS A 274 -5.23 11.05 -13.70
C HIS A 274 -6.63 10.98 -13.10
N VAL A 275 -6.78 11.40 -11.84
CA VAL A 275 -8.07 11.45 -11.15
C VAL A 275 -8.47 12.91 -11.00
N ARG A 276 -9.67 13.24 -11.44
CA ARG A 276 -10.32 14.53 -11.25
C ARG A 276 -11.50 14.38 -10.31
N VAL A 277 -11.72 15.40 -9.48
CA VAL A 277 -12.84 15.45 -8.54
C VAL A 277 -13.56 16.75 -8.70
N SER A 278 -14.90 16.69 -8.76
CA SER A 278 -15.79 17.83 -8.79
C SER A 278 -17.05 17.54 -7.99
N ALA A 279 -17.54 18.54 -7.24
CA ALA A 279 -18.79 18.42 -6.51
C ALA A 279 -19.55 19.75 -6.57
N PRO A 280 -20.89 19.72 -6.68
CA PRO A 280 -21.72 20.93 -6.66
C PRO A 280 -21.46 21.75 -5.39
N GLY A 281 -21.32 23.07 -5.55
CA GLY A 281 -21.09 23.98 -4.42
C GLY A 281 -19.71 23.91 -3.77
N ARG A 282 -18.79 23.08 -4.27
CA ARG A 282 -17.41 22.94 -3.75
C ARG A 282 -16.39 23.25 -4.84
N ALA A 283 -15.81 24.43 -4.81
CA ALA A 283 -14.76 24.83 -5.78
C ALA A 283 -13.36 24.48 -5.25
N GLY A 284 -12.42 24.24 -6.20
CA GLY A 284 -11.01 24.07 -5.88
C GLY A 284 -10.65 22.74 -5.21
N LEU A 285 -11.44 21.68 -5.45
CA LEU A 285 -11.11 20.34 -5.00
C LEU A 285 -9.86 19.82 -5.73
N SER A 286 -8.97 19.19 -5.00
CA SER A 286 -7.79 18.51 -5.53
C SER A 286 -7.78 17.04 -5.13
N ALA A 287 -7.56 16.15 -6.10
CA ALA A 287 -7.41 14.73 -5.89
C ALA A 287 -5.93 14.36 -5.93
N ARG A 288 -5.48 13.52 -5.01
CA ARG A 288 -4.13 12.98 -4.97
C ARG A 288 -4.18 11.46 -4.86
N THR A 289 -3.53 10.82 -5.81
CA THR A 289 -3.36 9.36 -5.88
C THR A 289 -2.04 9.06 -6.57
N ARG A 290 -1.72 7.79 -6.78
CA ARG A 290 -0.56 7.38 -7.58
C ARG A 290 -0.63 7.95 -8.99
N LEU A 291 0.53 8.24 -9.58
CA LEU A 291 0.61 8.84 -10.92
C LEU A 291 0.58 7.80 -12.05
N SER A 292 1.03 6.58 -11.76
CA SER A 292 1.15 5.50 -12.75
C SER A 292 1.24 4.15 -12.05
N TYR A 293 1.07 3.08 -12.83
CA TYR A 293 1.36 1.71 -12.42
C TYR A 293 1.89 0.92 -13.61
N ARG A 294 2.61 -0.18 -13.36
CA ARG A 294 3.01 -1.12 -14.41
C ARG A 294 1.95 -2.18 -14.60
N TYR A 295 1.51 -2.33 -15.83
CA TYR A 295 0.59 -3.37 -16.24
C TYR A 295 1.36 -4.54 -16.84
N GLU A 296 1.34 -5.69 -16.16
CA GLU A 296 1.95 -6.92 -16.66
C GLU A 296 0.88 -7.80 -17.29
N ASN A 297 1.03 -8.11 -18.60
CA ASN A 297 0.20 -9.11 -19.26
C ASN A 297 0.53 -10.49 -18.68
N GLY A 298 -0.36 -11.05 -17.85
CA GLY A 298 -0.30 -12.47 -17.49
C GLY A 298 0.02 -12.83 -16.04
N ILE A 299 0.26 -11.90 -15.12
CA ILE A 299 0.40 -12.26 -13.71
C ILE A 299 -0.91 -11.98 -12.98
N SER A 300 -1.71 -13.03 -12.83
CA SER A 300 -2.81 -13.08 -11.85
C SER A 300 -2.21 -12.89 -10.46
N GLN A 301 -2.53 -11.80 -9.77
CA GLN A 301 -2.31 -11.76 -8.33
C GLN A 301 -3.18 -12.86 -7.71
N LYS A 302 -2.54 -13.96 -7.30
CA LYS A 302 -3.20 -15.00 -6.49
C LYS A 302 -3.62 -14.34 -5.17
N ARG A 303 -4.92 -14.32 -4.92
CA ARG A 303 -5.51 -14.08 -3.60
C ARG A 303 -5.16 -15.21 -2.64
#